data_4fc517c23f7546ff2f90a47305d56075
#
_entry.id   4fc517c23f7546ff2f90a47305d56075
#
_cell.length_a   1.000
_cell.length_b   1.000
_cell.length_c   1.000
_cell.angle_alpha   90.00
_cell.angle_beta   90.00
_cell.angle_gamma   90.00
#
_symmetry.space_group_name_H-M   'P 1'
#
loop_
_entity.id
_entity.type
_entity.pdbx_description
1 polymer ?
#
loop_
_entity_poly.entity_id
_entity_poly.type
_entity_poly.pdbx_seq_one_letter_code
_entity_poly.pdbx_strand_id
1 'polypeptide(L)'
;VAKPRIGGGFGAKQTSVCEVYPAFVTWKTKKPSKIIYTRFESQTASTPRHEMEMHVRLGATKDGIVRGIDLYTLSNTGAYGEHGPTTVGLSGHKSIPLYGKAEAFRFVSDVVYTNHMSAGAYRGYGATQGLFAVESAVNELADKLGIDPFVIRQRNIVHEGDVMPAYYGQVNTSCALDRCLQAVHDNIGWDEKYPVRDMGNGKVRAVGMGMAMQGSGITSVDVGSASLKINDDGFYTLSIGAADMGTGCDTILAQIAAEVLDCPLDNVTVLGADTDSSPYDSGSYASSTTYVTGKAVEQCAEQLKQKICQVGAGLLGLDARAVVFAGDAVTSEDGTQRATLAQIAAASQCGSNTALEAVVTHSSEISPPPFMVGAAEVEVDLETGEAQVIRYEAAVDCGTPVNPNLARVQAEGGILQGIGMALTENVTYDDRGMPQENSLMQYKIPARNDIGHIHVVFESSYEGTGPFGAKSIGEVVINTPLPAVADAIYHATHKRFYELPITREQIALAGQ
;
A
#
# COMPACT_ATOMS: atom_id res chain seq x y z
N VAL A 1 -18.78 6.35 18.30
CA VAL A 1 -17.49 6.99 17.93
C VAL A 1 -17.60 7.43 16.48
N ALA A 2 -17.49 8.72 16.25
CA ALA A 2 -17.48 9.28 14.89
C ALA A 2 -16.07 9.66 14.47
N LYS A 3 -15.69 9.28 13.24
CA LYS A 3 -14.39 9.61 12.64
C LYS A 3 -14.34 11.10 12.30
N PRO A 4 -13.35 11.86 12.81
CA PRO A 4 -13.06 13.19 12.28
C PRO A 4 -12.27 13.11 10.97
N ARG A 5 -11.86 14.24 10.40
CA ARG A 5 -10.83 14.24 9.36
C ARG A 5 -9.50 13.78 9.94
N ILE A 6 -8.83 12.84 9.25
CA ILE A 6 -7.59 12.21 9.72
C ILE A 6 -6.46 12.59 8.75
N GLY A 7 -5.38 13.15 9.27
CA GLY A 7 -4.20 13.58 8.52
C GLY A 7 -3.15 12.48 8.34
N GLY A 8 -3.55 11.33 7.82
CA GLY A 8 -2.69 10.18 7.62
C GLY A 8 -2.72 9.18 8.77
N GLY A 9 -2.53 7.92 8.47
CA GLY A 9 -2.42 6.82 9.44
C GLY A 9 -1.05 6.15 9.35
N PHE A 10 -0.70 5.68 8.16
CA PHE A 10 0.56 5.00 7.83
C PHE A 10 0.90 3.83 8.77
N GLY A 11 -0.10 3.29 9.48
CA GLY A 11 0.05 2.25 10.51
C GLY A 11 0.07 2.77 11.94
N ALA A 12 0.55 3.99 12.21
CA ALA A 12 0.73 4.52 13.57
C ALA A 12 -0.59 4.81 14.33
N LYS A 13 -1.75 4.60 13.72
CA LYS A 13 -3.08 4.79 14.34
C LYS A 13 -3.89 3.48 14.41
N GLN A 14 -3.23 2.34 14.30
CA GLN A 14 -3.87 1.03 14.47
C GLN A 14 -4.17 0.72 15.94
N THR A 15 -3.33 1.18 16.84
CA THR A 15 -3.55 1.11 18.29
C THR A 15 -3.92 2.49 18.83
N SER A 16 -4.57 2.52 19.99
CA SER A 16 -4.90 3.77 20.68
C SER A 16 -3.63 4.43 21.17
N VAL A 17 -3.32 5.63 20.67
CA VAL A 17 -2.14 6.40 21.09
C VAL A 17 -2.49 7.29 22.29
N CYS A 18 -3.59 8.06 22.20
CA CYS A 18 -3.98 9.00 23.25
C CYS A 18 -5.50 9.05 23.53
N GLU A 19 -6.31 8.35 22.76
CA GLU A 19 -7.78 8.46 22.77
C GLU A 19 -8.39 8.02 24.10
N VAL A 20 -7.78 7.07 24.79
CA VAL A 20 -8.25 6.57 26.07
C VAL A 20 -8.17 7.59 27.22
N TYR A 21 -7.20 8.52 27.16
CA TYR A 21 -7.00 9.51 28.24
C TYR A 21 -8.15 10.52 28.34
N PRO A 22 -8.54 11.23 27.27
CA PRO A 22 -9.69 12.14 27.33
C PRO A 22 -10.99 11.38 27.58
N ALA A 23 -11.16 10.17 27.05
CA ALA A 23 -12.33 9.34 27.34
C ALA A 23 -12.44 9.05 28.84
N PHE A 24 -11.34 8.65 29.48
CA PHE A 24 -11.30 8.39 30.93
C PHE A 24 -11.60 9.66 31.75
N VAL A 25 -11.00 10.80 31.39
CA VAL A 25 -11.23 12.09 32.07
C VAL A 25 -12.70 12.49 31.96
N THR A 26 -13.31 12.39 30.76
CA THR A 26 -14.73 12.68 30.54
C THR A 26 -15.61 11.74 31.34
N TRP A 27 -15.29 10.45 31.36
CA TRP A 27 -16.04 9.47 32.15
C TRP A 27 -16.03 9.79 33.66
N LYS A 28 -14.89 10.20 34.22
CA LYS A 28 -14.76 10.55 35.66
C LYS A 28 -15.37 11.89 35.98
N THR A 29 -15.15 12.91 35.19
CA THR A 29 -15.55 14.29 35.50
C THR A 29 -16.94 14.65 35.00
N LYS A 30 -17.50 13.89 34.04
CA LYS A 30 -18.72 14.20 33.28
C LYS A 30 -18.65 15.52 32.51
N LYS A 31 -17.44 15.96 32.17
CA LYS A 31 -17.18 17.19 31.39
C LYS A 31 -16.43 16.83 30.09
N PRO A 32 -16.65 17.57 28.99
CA PRO A 32 -15.86 17.41 27.77
C PRO A 32 -14.37 17.53 28.05
N SER A 33 -13.57 16.71 27.41
CA SER A 33 -12.11 16.76 27.50
C SER A 33 -11.47 16.61 26.14
N LYS A 34 -10.25 17.14 25.98
CA LYS A 34 -9.46 17.13 24.77
C LYS A 34 -8.00 16.96 25.13
N ILE A 35 -7.26 16.20 24.33
CA ILE A 35 -5.80 16.09 24.40
C ILE A 35 -5.19 16.49 23.07
N ILE A 36 -4.07 17.20 23.12
CA ILE A 36 -3.26 17.57 21.93
C ILE A 36 -1.81 17.34 22.33
N TYR A 37 -1.14 16.41 21.67
CA TYR A 37 0.28 16.21 21.86
C TYR A 37 1.08 17.33 21.22
N THR A 38 2.11 17.78 21.93
CA THR A 38 3.22 18.52 21.33
C THR A 38 3.97 17.63 20.33
N ARG A 39 4.84 18.22 19.51
CA ARG A 39 5.68 17.40 18.61
C ARG A 39 6.61 16.48 19.39
N PHE A 40 7.18 16.95 20.48
CA PHE A 40 8.00 16.12 21.37
C PHE A 40 7.21 14.91 21.91
N GLU A 41 6.03 15.12 22.48
CA GLU A 41 5.18 14.04 22.97
C GLU A 41 4.78 13.07 21.85
N SER A 42 4.44 13.59 20.67
CA SER A 42 4.10 12.77 19.52
C SER A 42 5.26 11.86 19.08
N GLN A 43 6.50 12.38 19.08
CA GLN A 43 7.68 11.61 18.66
C GLN A 43 8.24 10.69 19.76
N THR A 44 7.83 10.86 21.01
CA THR A 44 8.28 10.01 22.13
C THR A 44 7.22 9.00 22.58
N ALA A 45 5.95 9.22 22.26
CA ALA A 45 4.84 8.38 22.72
C ALA A 45 4.10 7.64 21.58
N SER A 46 4.48 7.84 20.31
CA SER A 46 3.94 7.08 19.18
C SER A 46 4.87 5.91 18.81
N THR A 47 4.41 5.08 17.87
CA THR A 47 5.09 3.84 17.49
C THR A 47 5.94 4.04 16.23
N PRO A 48 7.28 4.00 16.31
CA PRO A 48 8.17 4.04 15.15
C PRO A 48 8.17 2.71 14.39
N ARG A 49 8.84 2.70 13.23
CA ARG A 49 9.16 1.47 12.50
C ARG A 49 10.08 0.57 13.33
N HIS A 50 9.90 -0.74 13.25
CA HIS A 50 10.83 -1.71 13.85
C HIS A 50 12.22 -1.58 13.22
N GLU A 51 13.23 -1.42 14.05
CA GLU A 51 14.63 -1.58 13.69
C GLU A 51 14.90 -3.08 13.44
N MET A 52 15.61 -3.38 12.33
CA MET A 52 15.88 -4.77 11.96
C MET A 52 17.32 -4.92 11.46
N GLU A 53 17.98 -5.98 11.92
CA GLU A 53 19.23 -6.48 11.37
C GLU A 53 18.96 -7.76 10.59
N MET A 54 19.50 -7.84 9.36
CA MET A 54 19.20 -8.95 8.47
C MET A 54 20.45 -9.55 7.84
N HIS A 55 20.47 -10.88 7.75
CA HIS A 55 21.50 -11.64 7.07
C HIS A 55 20.90 -12.41 5.91
N VAL A 56 21.38 -12.12 4.70
CA VAL A 56 20.90 -12.74 3.46
C VAL A 56 21.99 -13.59 2.84
N ARG A 57 21.66 -14.82 2.46
CA ARG A 57 22.51 -15.65 1.60
C ARG A 57 21.72 -16.07 0.37
N LEU A 58 22.30 -15.83 -0.81
CA LEU A 58 21.73 -16.24 -2.06
C LEU A 58 22.60 -17.32 -2.71
N GLY A 59 21.97 -18.37 -3.22
CA GLY A 59 22.59 -19.38 -4.06
C GLY A 59 22.07 -19.23 -5.48
N ALA A 60 22.98 -19.06 -6.46
CA ALA A 60 22.58 -18.92 -7.87
C ALA A 60 23.51 -19.69 -8.79
N THR A 61 23.01 -19.99 -9.98
CA THR A 61 23.81 -20.51 -11.08
C THR A 61 24.68 -19.39 -11.68
N LYS A 62 25.69 -19.75 -12.49
CA LYS A 62 26.58 -18.76 -13.14
C LYS A 62 25.86 -17.86 -14.16
N ASP A 63 24.73 -18.31 -14.67
CA ASP A 63 23.85 -17.55 -15.56
C ASP A 63 22.79 -16.74 -14.77
N GLY A 64 22.92 -16.63 -13.45
CA GLY A 64 22.13 -15.75 -12.62
C GLY A 64 20.75 -16.28 -12.25
N ILE A 65 20.48 -17.58 -12.34
CA ILE A 65 19.26 -18.18 -11.83
C ILE A 65 19.38 -18.39 -10.32
N VAL A 66 18.60 -17.68 -9.53
CA VAL A 66 18.54 -17.82 -8.05
C VAL A 66 17.87 -19.14 -7.72
N ARG A 67 18.59 -20.04 -7.04
CA ARG A 67 18.12 -21.37 -6.64
C ARG A 67 17.83 -21.50 -5.15
N GLY A 68 18.46 -20.66 -4.35
CA GLY A 68 18.27 -20.70 -2.91
C GLY A 68 18.31 -19.32 -2.28
N ILE A 69 17.45 -19.12 -1.28
CA ILE A 69 17.37 -17.89 -0.48
C ILE A 69 17.34 -18.27 0.99
N ASP A 70 18.28 -17.75 1.78
CA ASP A 70 18.32 -17.91 3.22
C ASP A 70 18.35 -16.52 3.86
N LEU A 71 17.30 -16.21 4.62
CA LEU A 71 17.10 -14.92 5.29
C LEU A 71 16.96 -15.15 6.79
N TYR A 72 17.79 -14.48 7.57
CA TYR A 72 17.63 -14.30 9.00
C TYR A 72 17.32 -12.83 9.31
N THR A 73 16.33 -12.58 10.18
CA THR A 73 15.96 -11.23 10.63
C THR A 73 15.90 -11.17 12.15
N LEU A 74 16.68 -10.28 12.75
CA LEU A 74 16.55 -9.87 14.14
C LEU A 74 15.78 -8.54 14.19
N SER A 75 14.71 -8.48 14.97
CA SER A 75 13.83 -7.29 15.07
C SER A 75 13.78 -6.77 16.50
N ASN A 76 14.01 -5.46 16.67
CA ASN A 76 13.83 -4.75 17.92
C ASN A 76 12.39 -4.23 18.00
N THR A 77 11.59 -4.75 18.96
CA THR A 77 10.22 -4.30 19.18
C THR A 77 10.10 -3.19 20.25
N GLY A 78 11.20 -2.77 20.83
CA GLY A 78 11.18 -1.77 21.90
C GLY A 78 10.61 -2.32 23.22
N ALA A 79 10.03 -1.43 24.04
CA ALA A 79 9.60 -1.75 25.40
C ALA A 79 8.37 -2.65 25.48
N TYR A 80 7.53 -2.64 24.46
CA TYR A 80 6.29 -3.43 24.37
C TYR A 80 6.25 -4.21 23.05
N GLY A 81 5.64 -5.37 23.05
CA GLY A 81 5.63 -6.28 21.92
C GLY A 81 4.62 -5.99 20.82
N GLU A 82 4.23 -4.73 20.61
CA GLU A 82 3.28 -4.34 19.58
C GLU A 82 3.73 -4.78 18.19
N HIS A 83 2.91 -5.58 17.52
CA HIS A 83 3.14 -6.03 16.14
C HIS A 83 4.48 -6.75 15.88
N GLY A 84 5.33 -6.97 16.89
CA GLY A 84 6.67 -7.52 16.72
C GLY A 84 6.74 -8.79 15.88
N PRO A 85 6.05 -9.90 16.27
CA PRO A 85 6.11 -11.17 15.53
C PRO A 85 5.57 -11.08 14.10
N THR A 86 4.46 -10.36 13.89
CA THR A 86 3.87 -10.20 12.56
C THR A 86 4.71 -9.31 11.66
N THR A 87 5.27 -8.22 12.19
CA THR A 87 6.13 -7.31 11.43
C THR A 87 7.40 -8.00 10.96
N VAL A 88 8.10 -8.72 11.87
CA VAL A 88 9.31 -9.45 11.47
C VAL A 88 9.01 -10.55 10.46
N GLY A 89 7.89 -11.26 10.62
CA GLY A 89 7.46 -12.30 9.68
C GLY A 89 7.30 -11.81 8.24
N LEU A 90 6.80 -10.59 8.07
CA LEU A 90 6.61 -10.02 6.72
C LEU A 90 7.92 -9.61 6.05
N SER A 91 9.05 -9.49 6.78
CA SER A 91 10.34 -9.25 6.15
C SER A 91 10.76 -10.38 5.19
N GLY A 92 10.49 -11.63 5.55
CA GLY A 92 10.71 -12.79 4.67
C GLY A 92 9.54 -13.06 3.72
N HIS A 93 8.32 -13.00 4.25
CA HIS A 93 7.11 -13.38 3.54
C HIS A 93 6.76 -12.48 2.33
N LYS A 94 7.34 -11.28 2.25
CA LYS A 94 7.13 -10.33 1.14
C LYS A 94 8.37 -10.10 0.27
N SER A 95 9.54 -10.61 0.66
CA SER A 95 10.78 -10.45 -0.12
C SER A 95 11.16 -11.71 -0.89
N ILE A 96 11.08 -12.88 -0.26
CA ILE A 96 11.46 -14.16 -0.86
C ILE A 96 10.59 -14.53 -2.06
N PRO A 97 9.24 -14.40 -2.04
CA PRO A 97 8.36 -14.89 -3.11
C PRO A 97 8.52 -14.20 -4.45
N LEU A 98 9.15 -13.02 -4.51
CA LEU A 98 9.44 -12.32 -5.78
C LEU A 98 10.27 -13.16 -6.76
N TYR A 99 11.12 -14.04 -6.22
CA TYR A 99 12.07 -14.85 -6.98
C TYR A 99 11.51 -16.25 -7.21
N GLY A 100 10.60 -16.38 -8.19
CA GLY A 100 9.84 -17.59 -8.48
C GLY A 100 10.67 -18.80 -8.93
N LYS A 101 11.97 -18.63 -9.24
CA LYS A 101 12.87 -19.74 -9.63
C LYS A 101 13.62 -20.35 -8.43
N ALA A 102 13.45 -19.82 -7.23
CA ALA A 102 14.07 -20.37 -6.02
C ALA A 102 13.45 -21.72 -5.66
N GLU A 103 14.29 -22.76 -5.61
CA GLU A 103 13.89 -24.14 -5.30
C GLU A 103 13.98 -24.44 -3.80
N ALA A 104 14.82 -23.68 -3.09
CA ALA A 104 15.02 -23.80 -1.65
C ALA A 104 14.99 -22.41 -0.99
N PHE A 105 14.23 -22.29 0.08
CA PHE A 105 14.26 -21.10 0.90
C PHE A 105 14.16 -21.42 2.38
N ARG A 106 14.81 -20.57 3.18
CA ARG A 106 14.72 -20.59 4.63
C ARG A 106 14.52 -19.16 5.12
N PHE A 107 13.56 -18.99 6.02
CA PHE A 107 13.37 -17.76 6.76
C PHE A 107 13.34 -18.07 8.26
N VAL A 108 14.18 -17.39 9.01
CA VAL A 108 14.25 -17.47 10.49
C VAL A 108 14.25 -16.05 11.04
N SER A 109 13.52 -15.82 12.11
CA SER A 109 13.45 -14.50 12.72
C SER A 109 13.38 -14.57 14.23
N ASP A 110 14.00 -13.60 14.89
CA ASP A 110 13.90 -13.33 16.32
C ASP A 110 13.38 -11.93 16.58
N VAL A 111 12.61 -11.77 17.66
CA VAL A 111 12.12 -10.48 18.13
C VAL A 111 12.58 -10.27 19.56
N VAL A 112 13.22 -9.13 19.81
CA VAL A 112 13.77 -8.79 21.13
C VAL A 112 13.13 -7.54 21.70
N TYR A 113 12.96 -7.51 23.01
CA TYR A 113 12.57 -6.34 23.77
C TYR A 113 13.80 -5.49 24.11
N THR A 114 13.61 -4.18 24.09
CA THR A 114 14.62 -3.21 24.56
C THR A 114 13.93 -2.08 25.34
N ASN A 115 14.68 -1.15 25.88
CA ASN A 115 14.15 0.06 26.52
C ASN A 115 13.88 1.21 25.53
N HIS A 116 13.92 0.94 24.22
CA HIS A 116 13.53 1.90 23.19
C HIS A 116 12.01 2.11 23.14
N MET A 117 11.56 3.09 22.37
CA MET A 117 10.12 3.26 22.09
C MET A 117 9.53 1.97 21.56
N SER A 118 8.26 1.70 21.96
CA SER A 118 7.53 0.56 21.40
C SER A 118 7.37 0.73 19.90
N ALA A 119 8.00 -0.13 19.14
CA ALA A 119 7.84 -0.14 17.69
C ALA A 119 6.48 -0.75 17.31
N GLY A 120 5.85 -0.21 16.28
CA GLY A 120 4.52 -0.63 15.84
C GLY A 120 4.39 -0.74 14.34
N ALA A 121 3.15 -0.69 13.88
CA ALA A 121 2.88 -0.73 12.45
C ALA A 121 3.33 0.55 11.76
N TYR A 122 4.04 0.39 10.65
CA TYR A 122 4.41 1.47 9.75
C TYR A 122 4.30 0.97 8.30
N ARG A 123 3.85 1.81 7.37
CA ARG A 123 3.63 1.51 5.94
C ARG A 123 4.70 0.58 5.38
N GLY A 124 4.30 -0.55 4.76
CA GLY A 124 5.18 -1.64 4.32
C GLY A 124 5.45 -2.73 5.37
N TYR A 125 5.25 -2.47 6.67
CA TYR A 125 5.08 -3.42 7.78
C TYR A 125 6.08 -4.59 7.77
N GLY A 126 7.39 -4.29 7.82
CA GLY A 126 8.48 -5.28 7.76
C GLY A 126 8.91 -5.67 6.34
N ALA A 127 8.01 -5.67 5.36
CA ALA A 127 8.37 -5.91 3.97
C ALA A 127 9.40 -4.92 3.45
N THR A 128 9.32 -3.65 3.84
CA THR A 128 10.27 -2.60 3.45
C THR A 128 11.71 -2.95 3.81
N GLN A 129 11.93 -3.44 5.05
CA GLN A 129 13.24 -3.86 5.53
C GLN A 129 13.70 -5.13 4.82
N GLY A 130 12.81 -6.15 4.72
CA GLY A 130 13.13 -7.41 4.05
C GLY A 130 13.46 -7.24 2.57
N LEU A 131 12.73 -6.37 1.88
CA LEU A 131 12.99 -6.05 0.48
C LEU A 131 14.28 -5.25 0.31
N PHE A 132 14.61 -4.32 1.21
CA PHE A 132 15.92 -3.68 1.20
C PHE A 132 17.04 -4.70 1.27
N ALA A 133 16.96 -5.65 2.20
CA ALA A 133 18.01 -6.67 2.38
C ALA A 133 18.11 -7.63 1.18
N VAL A 134 17.00 -8.20 0.73
CA VAL A 134 16.99 -9.18 -0.37
C VAL A 134 17.36 -8.53 -1.71
N GLU A 135 16.79 -7.37 -2.02
CA GLU A 135 17.07 -6.64 -3.27
C GLU A 135 18.52 -6.13 -3.33
N SER A 136 19.07 -5.66 -2.20
CA SER A 136 20.49 -5.30 -2.11
C SER A 136 21.41 -6.52 -2.31
N ALA A 137 21.04 -7.67 -1.76
CA ALA A 137 21.77 -8.91 -1.99
C ALA A 137 21.70 -9.39 -3.45
N VAL A 138 20.56 -9.18 -4.13
CA VAL A 138 20.41 -9.48 -5.57
C VAL A 138 21.25 -8.53 -6.43
N ASN A 139 21.28 -7.23 -6.10
CA ASN A 139 22.14 -6.27 -6.78
C ASN A 139 23.64 -6.63 -6.59
N GLU A 140 24.04 -7.05 -5.39
CA GLU A 140 25.40 -7.53 -5.13
C GLU A 140 25.71 -8.83 -5.89
N LEU A 141 24.75 -9.75 -5.99
CA LEU A 141 24.89 -10.98 -6.76
C LEU A 141 25.04 -10.67 -8.26
N ALA A 142 24.27 -9.74 -8.80
CA ALA A 142 24.36 -9.30 -10.18
C ALA A 142 25.75 -8.76 -10.50
N ASP A 143 26.28 -7.88 -9.65
CA ASP A 143 27.62 -7.32 -9.75
C ASP A 143 28.70 -8.42 -9.72
N LYS A 144 28.66 -9.35 -8.77
CA LYS A 144 29.58 -10.48 -8.64
C LYS A 144 29.58 -11.43 -9.86
N LEU A 145 28.45 -11.56 -10.52
CA LEU A 145 28.29 -12.39 -11.72
C LEU A 145 28.60 -11.63 -13.01
N GLY A 146 28.75 -10.30 -12.95
CA GLY A 146 28.87 -9.45 -14.13
C GLY A 146 27.60 -9.46 -14.97
N ILE A 147 26.42 -9.59 -14.36
CA ILE A 147 25.10 -9.60 -15.00
C ILE A 147 24.39 -8.29 -14.63
N ASP A 148 23.74 -7.68 -15.61
CA ASP A 148 22.93 -6.50 -15.39
C ASP A 148 21.81 -6.76 -14.34
N PRO A 149 21.59 -5.87 -13.35
CA PRO A 149 20.50 -6.00 -12.36
C PRO A 149 19.10 -6.13 -12.96
N PHE A 150 18.85 -5.54 -14.11
CA PHE A 150 17.61 -5.74 -14.87
C PHE A 150 17.51 -7.18 -15.39
N VAL A 151 18.58 -7.68 -16.02
CA VAL A 151 18.60 -9.03 -16.61
C VAL A 151 18.48 -10.12 -15.56
N ILE A 152 19.14 -9.99 -14.39
CA ILE A 152 19.01 -10.99 -13.32
C ILE A 152 17.58 -11.05 -12.79
N ARG A 153 16.89 -9.90 -12.68
CA ARG A 153 15.46 -9.87 -12.28
C ARG A 153 14.58 -10.50 -13.34
N GLN A 154 14.73 -10.13 -14.60
CA GLN A 154 13.96 -10.70 -15.73
C GLN A 154 14.00 -12.23 -15.76
N ARG A 155 15.13 -12.83 -15.37
CA ARG A 155 15.32 -14.29 -15.33
C ARG A 155 14.63 -14.97 -14.15
N ASN A 156 14.33 -14.25 -13.09
CA ASN A 156 13.97 -14.85 -11.80
C ASN A 156 12.60 -14.46 -11.26
N ILE A 157 11.94 -13.44 -11.80
CA ILE A 157 10.65 -12.95 -11.29
C ILE A 157 9.55 -14.01 -11.37
N VAL A 158 8.60 -13.88 -10.46
CA VAL A 158 7.34 -14.62 -10.46
C VAL A 158 6.41 -14.08 -11.56
N HIS A 159 5.62 -14.97 -12.16
CA HIS A 159 4.65 -14.65 -13.22
C HIS A 159 3.23 -15.05 -12.80
N GLU A 160 2.25 -14.61 -13.58
CA GLU A 160 0.87 -15.07 -13.45
C GLU A 160 0.81 -16.58 -13.66
N GLY A 161 0.04 -17.27 -12.81
CA GLY A 161 -0.09 -18.71 -12.80
C GLY A 161 0.99 -19.47 -12.01
N ASP A 162 2.08 -18.83 -11.62
CA ASP A 162 3.11 -19.45 -10.79
C ASP A 162 2.55 -19.74 -9.37
N VAL A 163 2.92 -20.89 -8.82
CA VAL A 163 2.73 -21.17 -7.40
C VAL A 163 3.85 -20.48 -6.61
N MET A 164 3.50 -19.80 -5.54
CA MET A 164 4.43 -19.10 -4.66
C MET A 164 4.55 -19.82 -3.31
N PRO A 165 5.46 -20.82 -3.16
CA PRO A 165 5.55 -21.62 -1.93
C PRO A 165 5.88 -20.79 -0.69
N ALA A 166 6.70 -19.75 -0.83
CA ALA A 166 7.04 -18.82 0.25
C ALA A 166 5.93 -17.78 0.55
N TYR A 167 4.82 -17.81 -0.19
CA TYR A 167 3.65 -16.96 0.00
C TYR A 167 2.39 -17.81 0.13
N TYR A 168 2.23 -18.50 1.25
CA TYR A 168 1.12 -19.39 1.58
C TYR A 168 0.92 -20.56 0.59
N GLY A 169 1.82 -20.82 -0.34
CA GLY A 169 1.59 -21.76 -1.45
C GLY A 169 0.49 -21.32 -2.44
N GLN A 170 0.20 -20.03 -2.44
CA GLN A 170 -0.85 -19.43 -3.27
C GLN A 170 -0.44 -19.39 -4.74
N VAL A 171 -1.42 -19.57 -5.63
CA VAL A 171 -1.24 -19.27 -7.05
C VAL A 171 -1.26 -17.75 -7.24
N ASN A 172 -0.34 -17.23 -8.02
CA ASN A 172 -0.33 -15.82 -8.42
C ASN A 172 -1.39 -15.57 -9.49
N THR A 173 -2.57 -15.15 -9.08
CA THR A 173 -3.77 -15.07 -9.94
C THR A 173 -3.74 -13.91 -10.93
N SER A 174 -2.92 -12.89 -10.67
CA SER A 174 -2.75 -11.74 -11.55
C SER A 174 -1.37 -11.11 -11.36
N CYS A 175 -0.65 -10.85 -12.44
CA CYS A 175 0.72 -10.33 -12.38
C CYS A 175 1.10 -9.56 -13.65
N ALA A 176 1.62 -8.34 -13.44
CA ALA A 176 2.24 -7.53 -14.48
C ALA A 176 3.69 -7.15 -14.14
N LEU A 177 4.35 -7.93 -13.27
CA LEU A 177 5.70 -7.59 -12.78
C LEU A 177 6.73 -7.53 -13.90
N ASP A 178 6.63 -8.38 -14.91
CA ASP A 178 7.46 -8.36 -16.12
C ASP A 178 7.30 -7.05 -16.90
N ARG A 179 6.05 -6.58 -17.09
CA ARG A 179 5.79 -5.30 -17.76
C ARG A 179 6.22 -4.10 -16.89
N CYS A 180 6.03 -4.18 -15.58
CA CYS A 180 6.56 -3.16 -14.66
C CYS A 180 8.08 -3.05 -14.77
N LEU A 181 8.78 -4.18 -14.84
CA LEU A 181 10.25 -4.21 -14.98
C LEU A 181 10.69 -3.56 -16.28
N GLN A 182 10.05 -3.90 -17.40
CA GLN A 182 10.36 -3.33 -18.72
C GLN A 182 10.03 -1.83 -18.77
N ALA A 183 8.86 -1.42 -18.26
CA ALA A 183 8.45 -0.02 -18.27
C ALA A 183 9.42 0.89 -17.48
N VAL A 184 9.91 0.42 -16.33
CA VAL A 184 10.90 1.18 -15.54
C VAL A 184 12.25 1.25 -16.26
N HIS A 185 12.71 0.14 -16.84
CA HIS A 185 13.93 0.09 -17.65
C HIS A 185 13.90 1.15 -18.77
N ASP A 186 12.82 1.17 -19.55
CA ASP A 186 12.70 2.07 -20.70
C ASP A 186 12.52 3.53 -20.25
N ASN A 187 11.66 3.78 -19.26
CA ASN A 187 11.34 5.13 -18.81
C ASN A 187 12.52 5.84 -18.14
N ILE A 188 13.33 5.12 -17.34
CA ILE A 188 14.54 5.71 -16.74
C ILE A 188 15.63 5.95 -17.78
N GLY A 189 15.60 5.26 -18.91
CA GLY A 189 16.67 5.22 -19.93
C GLY A 189 17.85 4.39 -19.44
N TRP A 190 17.58 3.15 -19.00
CA TRP A 190 18.55 2.28 -18.33
C TRP A 190 19.80 2.04 -19.17
N ASP A 191 19.66 1.62 -20.43
CA ASP A 191 20.78 1.29 -21.33
C ASP A 191 21.77 2.44 -21.52
N GLU A 192 21.27 3.69 -21.47
CA GLU A 192 22.09 4.89 -21.66
C GLU A 192 22.74 5.40 -20.38
N LYS A 193 22.14 5.08 -19.22
CA LYS A 193 22.48 5.66 -17.93
C LYS A 193 23.22 4.73 -16.99
N TYR A 194 23.01 3.42 -17.14
CA TYR A 194 23.62 2.41 -16.28
C TYR A 194 25.09 2.18 -16.64
N PRO A 195 25.98 1.99 -15.65
CA PRO A 195 25.70 2.13 -14.21
C PRO A 195 25.87 3.57 -13.70
N VAL A 196 26.81 4.34 -14.26
CA VAL A 196 27.18 5.68 -13.77
C VAL A 196 27.71 6.55 -14.90
N ARG A 197 27.49 7.86 -14.79
CA ARG A 197 27.95 8.89 -15.73
C ARG A 197 28.66 10.00 -14.98
N ASP A 198 29.83 10.41 -15.48
CA ASP A 198 30.54 11.58 -14.98
C ASP A 198 29.83 12.87 -15.44
N MET A 199 29.52 13.74 -14.49
CA MET A 199 28.88 15.03 -14.73
C MET A 199 29.86 16.21 -14.64
N GLY A 200 31.13 15.92 -14.35
CA GLY A 200 32.18 16.93 -14.10
C GLY A 200 32.12 17.53 -12.70
N ASN A 201 33.18 18.22 -12.33
CA ASN A 201 33.31 18.91 -11.04
C ASN A 201 33.11 18.00 -9.81
N GLY A 202 33.55 16.74 -9.88
CA GLY A 202 33.42 15.80 -8.77
C GLY A 202 32.01 15.21 -8.59
N LYS A 203 31.09 15.51 -9.50
CA LYS A 203 29.71 14.97 -9.48
C LYS A 203 29.54 13.83 -10.47
N VAL A 204 28.80 12.83 -10.04
CA VAL A 204 28.39 11.69 -10.87
C VAL A 204 26.89 11.45 -10.79
N ARG A 205 26.29 10.89 -11.82
CA ARG A 205 24.92 10.39 -11.81
C ARG A 205 24.91 8.90 -12.04
N ALA A 206 24.29 8.19 -11.14
CA ALA A 206 24.18 6.75 -11.19
C ALA A 206 22.73 6.31 -11.12
N VAL A 207 22.44 5.12 -11.63
CA VAL A 207 21.10 4.52 -11.54
C VAL A 207 21.16 3.19 -10.80
N GLY A 208 20.08 2.91 -10.06
CA GLY A 208 19.87 1.64 -9.37
C GLY A 208 18.39 1.28 -9.40
N MET A 209 18.09 -0.01 -9.22
CA MET A 209 16.71 -0.48 -9.23
C MET A 209 16.39 -1.44 -8.09
N GLY A 210 15.08 -1.58 -7.82
CA GLY A 210 14.55 -2.55 -6.89
C GLY A 210 13.13 -2.96 -7.25
N MET A 211 12.73 -4.14 -6.81
CA MET A 211 11.38 -4.68 -6.96
C MET A 211 10.72 -4.82 -5.60
N ALA A 212 9.39 -4.87 -5.61
CA ALA A 212 8.60 -5.09 -4.41
C ALA A 212 7.31 -5.84 -4.69
N MET A 213 6.85 -6.54 -3.66
CA MET A 213 5.48 -7.00 -3.55
C MET A 213 4.91 -6.68 -2.16
N GLN A 214 3.58 -6.77 -2.05
CA GLN A 214 2.87 -6.67 -0.77
C GLN A 214 1.65 -7.59 -0.80
N GLY A 215 0.71 -7.47 0.13
CA GLY A 215 -0.57 -8.18 0.09
C GLY A 215 -1.74 -7.24 -0.17
N SER A 216 -2.89 -7.81 -0.46
CA SER A 216 -4.18 -7.12 -0.56
C SER A 216 -5.11 -7.63 0.55
N GLY A 217 -4.90 -7.09 1.76
CA GLY A 217 -5.57 -7.57 2.96
C GLY A 217 -4.91 -8.81 3.59
N ILE A 218 -5.44 -9.23 4.73
CA ILE A 218 -5.04 -10.43 5.46
C ILE A 218 -6.13 -11.48 5.27
N THR A 219 -5.77 -12.58 4.60
CA THR A 219 -6.66 -13.70 4.29
C THR A 219 -7.44 -14.18 5.50
N SER A 220 -8.76 -14.29 5.38
CA SER A 220 -9.69 -14.77 6.41
C SER A 220 -9.67 -13.99 7.75
N VAL A 221 -9.04 -12.80 7.77
CA VAL A 221 -8.98 -11.91 8.94
C VAL A 221 -9.63 -10.58 8.64
N ASP A 222 -9.27 -9.97 7.52
CA ASP A 222 -9.83 -8.68 7.14
C ASP A 222 -11.28 -8.84 6.67
N VAL A 223 -12.13 -7.95 7.17
CA VAL A 223 -13.55 -7.90 6.88
C VAL A 223 -13.91 -6.47 6.51
N GLY A 224 -14.56 -6.30 5.37
CA GLY A 224 -15.17 -5.05 4.95
C GLY A 224 -16.67 -5.20 4.82
N SER A 225 -17.44 -4.21 5.28
CA SER A 225 -18.89 -4.22 5.14
C SER A 225 -19.40 -2.90 4.55
N ALA A 226 -20.47 -3.01 3.78
CA ALA A 226 -21.16 -1.89 3.17
C ALA A 226 -22.67 -2.03 3.36
N SER A 227 -23.35 -0.91 3.58
CA SER A 227 -24.79 -0.77 3.45
C SER A 227 -25.07 0.29 2.40
N LEU A 228 -25.94 -0.03 1.46
CA LEU A 228 -26.32 0.87 0.37
C LEU A 228 -27.83 0.90 0.23
N LYS A 229 -28.43 2.10 0.27
CA LYS A 229 -29.86 2.32 0.14
C LYS A 229 -30.17 3.37 -0.91
N ILE A 230 -31.35 3.26 -1.51
CA ILE A 230 -31.93 4.33 -2.34
C ILE A 230 -32.83 5.22 -1.48
N ASN A 231 -32.71 6.54 -1.66
CA ASN A 231 -33.53 7.54 -1.00
C ASN A 231 -34.79 7.83 -1.85
N ASP A 232 -35.76 8.58 -1.30
CA ASP A 232 -37.04 8.91 -1.95
C ASP A 232 -36.89 9.80 -3.19
N ASP A 233 -35.77 10.51 -3.31
CA ASP A 233 -35.39 11.32 -4.48
C ASP A 233 -34.72 10.49 -5.60
N GLY A 234 -34.40 9.22 -5.35
CA GLY A 234 -33.70 8.34 -6.28
C GLY A 234 -32.19 8.38 -6.16
N PHE A 235 -31.65 9.15 -5.22
CA PHE A 235 -30.21 9.14 -4.90
C PHE A 235 -29.85 8.02 -3.91
N TYR A 236 -28.56 7.78 -3.75
CA TYR A 236 -28.05 6.68 -2.94
C TYR A 236 -27.30 7.16 -1.71
N THR A 237 -27.43 6.42 -0.63
CA THR A 237 -26.60 6.59 0.56
C THR A 237 -25.78 5.32 0.78
N LEU A 238 -24.46 5.43 0.67
CA LEU A 238 -23.49 4.39 0.96
C LEU A 238 -22.94 4.58 2.36
N SER A 239 -23.19 3.63 3.25
CA SER A 239 -22.60 3.59 4.60
C SER A 239 -21.50 2.54 4.65
N ILE A 240 -20.31 2.95 5.13
CA ILE A 240 -19.10 2.13 5.20
C ILE A 240 -18.44 2.23 6.57
N GLY A 241 -17.83 1.13 7.03
CA GLY A 241 -16.99 1.13 8.24
C GLY A 241 -15.57 1.62 7.99
N ALA A 242 -15.10 1.59 6.76
CA ALA A 242 -13.76 2.04 6.38
C ALA A 242 -13.56 3.53 6.69
N ALA A 243 -12.40 3.85 7.30
CA ALA A 243 -12.07 5.22 7.67
C ALA A 243 -11.13 5.86 6.65
N ASP A 244 -11.58 6.91 5.96
CA ASP A 244 -10.69 7.72 5.12
C ASP A 244 -9.70 8.49 5.99
N MET A 245 -8.41 8.18 5.82
CA MET A 245 -7.31 8.82 6.53
C MET A 245 -6.39 9.61 5.56
N GLY A 246 -6.94 10.04 4.42
CA GLY A 246 -6.23 10.69 3.33
C GLY A 246 -5.92 9.76 2.16
N THR A 247 -6.47 8.54 2.18
CA THR A 247 -6.33 7.55 1.10
C THR A 247 -7.30 7.80 -0.06
N GLY A 248 -8.37 8.58 0.17
CA GLY A 248 -9.45 8.79 -0.79
C GLY A 248 -10.44 7.61 -0.85
N CYS A 249 -10.49 6.78 0.20
CA CYS A 249 -11.37 5.60 0.18
C CYS A 249 -12.86 5.98 0.09
N ASP A 250 -13.30 7.08 0.71
CA ASP A 250 -14.67 7.56 0.57
C ASP A 250 -15.03 7.80 -0.92
N THR A 251 -14.09 8.35 -1.70
CA THR A 251 -14.28 8.60 -3.14
C THR A 251 -14.26 7.31 -3.95
N ILE A 252 -13.27 6.44 -3.76
CA ILE A 252 -13.15 5.23 -4.59
C ILE A 252 -14.27 4.23 -4.31
N LEU A 253 -14.73 4.12 -3.07
CA LEU A 253 -15.85 3.24 -2.73
C LEU A 253 -17.16 3.75 -3.32
N ALA A 254 -17.36 5.08 -3.35
CA ALA A 254 -18.49 5.68 -4.09
C ALA A 254 -18.38 5.44 -5.60
N GLN A 255 -17.19 5.52 -6.20
CA GLN A 255 -16.97 5.21 -7.61
C GLN A 255 -17.32 3.76 -7.95
N ILE A 256 -16.94 2.80 -7.09
CA ILE A 256 -17.31 1.39 -7.26
C ILE A 256 -18.83 1.22 -7.23
N ALA A 257 -19.54 1.86 -6.29
CA ALA A 257 -20.99 1.80 -6.22
C ALA A 257 -21.65 2.46 -7.45
N ALA A 258 -21.17 3.62 -7.85
CA ALA A 258 -21.69 4.38 -8.98
C ALA A 258 -21.52 3.61 -10.31
N GLU A 259 -20.41 2.92 -10.51
CA GLU A 259 -20.15 2.08 -11.69
C GLU A 259 -21.15 0.92 -11.79
N VAL A 260 -21.42 0.20 -10.69
CA VAL A 260 -22.43 -0.88 -10.66
C VAL A 260 -23.83 -0.35 -10.92
N LEU A 261 -24.15 0.83 -10.35
CA LEU A 261 -25.47 1.46 -10.44
C LEU A 261 -25.66 2.34 -11.69
N ASP A 262 -24.65 2.37 -12.57
CA ASP A 262 -24.67 3.17 -13.81
C ASP A 262 -25.19 4.60 -13.57
N CYS A 263 -24.63 5.29 -12.58
CA CYS A 263 -25.07 6.62 -12.17
C CYS A 263 -23.90 7.59 -11.97
N PRO A 264 -24.15 8.92 -12.07
CA PRO A 264 -23.17 9.92 -11.70
C PRO A 264 -22.67 9.75 -10.25
N LEU A 265 -21.39 10.00 -10.01
CA LEU A 265 -20.79 9.92 -8.68
C LEU A 265 -21.51 10.81 -7.65
N ASP A 266 -21.99 11.99 -8.08
CA ASP A 266 -22.70 12.94 -7.23
C ASP A 266 -24.06 12.40 -6.72
N ASN A 267 -24.56 11.31 -7.31
CA ASN A 267 -25.77 10.63 -6.84
C ASN A 267 -25.51 9.71 -5.63
N VAL A 268 -24.24 9.50 -5.23
CA VAL A 268 -23.86 8.62 -4.12
C VAL A 268 -23.32 9.45 -2.97
N THR A 269 -24.06 9.57 -1.89
CA THR A 269 -23.60 10.19 -0.62
C THR A 269 -22.96 9.15 0.26
N VAL A 270 -21.71 9.40 0.69
CA VAL A 270 -20.96 8.49 1.58
C VAL A 270 -21.10 8.91 3.03
N LEU A 271 -21.49 7.97 3.88
CA LEU A 271 -21.46 8.06 5.34
C LEU A 271 -20.39 7.09 5.88
N GLY A 272 -19.25 7.63 6.27
CA GLY A 272 -18.10 6.82 6.67
C GLY A 272 -17.79 6.88 8.17
N ALA A 273 -17.55 5.70 8.74
CA ALA A 273 -16.93 5.46 10.04
C ALA A 273 -17.56 6.21 11.23
N ASP A 274 -18.85 5.97 11.45
CA ASP A 274 -19.54 6.24 12.72
C ASP A 274 -20.04 4.93 13.31
N THR A 275 -19.58 4.56 14.51
CA THR A 275 -19.92 3.28 15.13
C THR A 275 -21.39 3.12 15.49
N ASP A 276 -22.19 4.21 15.46
CA ASP A 276 -23.63 4.15 15.70
C ASP A 276 -24.42 3.81 14.44
N SER A 277 -23.84 4.02 13.25
CA SER A 277 -24.56 3.86 11.97
C SER A 277 -23.79 3.08 10.91
N SER A 278 -22.48 3.01 10.99
CA SER A 278 -21.67 2.30 9.99
C SER A 278 -21.65 0.79 10.24
N PRO A 279 -21.68 -0.03 9.18
CA PRO A 279 -21.44 -1.46 9.32
C PRO A 279 -20.01 -1.76 9.77
N TYR A 280 -19.75 -2.97 10.25
CA TYR A 280 -18.44 -3.37 10.74
C TYR A 280 -17.39 -3.38 9.65
N ASP A 281 -16.20 -2.89 9.99
CA ASP A 281 -14.97 -2.98 9.18
C ASP A 281 -13.81 -3.24 10.14
N SER A 282 -12.92 -4.16 9.78
CA SER A 282 -11.79 -4.53 10.64
C SER A 282 -10.70 -3.47 10.69
N GLY A 283 -10.73 -2.50 9.78
CA GLY A 283 -9.71 -1.48 9.59
C GLY A 283 -8.86 -1.72 8.34
N SER A 284 -8.15 -0.69 7.90
CA SER A 284 -7.34 -0.71 6.68
C SER A 284 -5.98 -1.40 6.87
N TYR A 285 -5.98 -2.61 7.43
CA TYR A 285 -4.77 -3.43 7.60
C TYR A 285 -4.30 -3.98 6.25
N ALA A 286 -3.00 -4.20 6.10
CA ALA A 286 -2.39 -4.76 4.89
C ALA A 286 -2.99 -4.17 3.58
N SER A 287 -3.34 -2.88 3.62
CA SER A 287 -3.92 -2.13 2.49
C SER A 287 -5.25 -2.71 1.97
N SER A 288 -6.09 -3.26 2.85
CA SER A 288 -7.28 -4.06 2.51
C SER A 288 -8.42 -3.26 1.87
N THR A 289 -8.55 -1.96 2.14
CA THR A 289 -9.78 -1.19 1.89
C THR A 289 -10.29 -1.29 0.45
N THR A 290 -9.43 -1.03 -0.57
CA THR A 290 -9.88 -1.11 -1.97
C THR A 290 -10.28 -2.53 -2.34
N TYR A 291 -9.52 -3.52 -1.92
CA TYR A 291 -9.72 -4.91 -2.30
C TYR A 291 -10.85 -5.57 -1.52
N VAL A 292 -10.88 -5.46 -0.19
CA VAL A 292 -11.86 -6.15 0.66
C VAL A 292 -13.15 -5.34 0.79
N THR A 293 -13.08 -4.08 1.27
CA THR A 293 -14.27 -3.24 1.44
C THR A 293 -14.84 -2.83 0.08
N GLY A 294 -13.99 -2.59 -0.93
CA GLY A 294 -14.44 -2.34 -2.30
C GLY A 294 -15.25 -3.50 -2.88
N LYS A 295 -14.86 -4.75 -2.61
CA LYS A 295 -15.64 -5.94 -3.02
C LYS A 295 -16.97 -6.03 -2.28
N ALA A 296 -17.02 -5.69 -1.00
CA ALA A 296 -18.27 -5.60 -0.26
C ALA A 296 -19.21 -4.54 -0.88
N VAL A 297 -18.69 -3.39 -1.29
CA VAL A 297 -19.47 -2.32 -1.96
C VAL A 297 -19.98 -2.78 -3.32
N GLU A 298 -19.13 -3.39 -4.15
CA GLU A 298 -19.54 -3.95 -5.45
C GLU A 298 -20.70 -4.94 -5.30
N GLN A 299 -20.55 -5.93 -4.40
CA GLN A 299 -21.61 -6.91 -4.13
C GLN A 299 -22.86 -6.28 -3.53
N CYS A 300 -22.71 -5.26 -2.69
CA CYS A 300 -23.81 -4.54 -2.07
C CYS A 300 -24.63 -3.78 -3.14
N ALA A 301 -23.94 -3.11 -4.05
CA ALA A 301 -24.56 -2.39 -5.16
C ALA A 301 -25.29 -3.35 -6.13
N GLU A 302 -24.70 -4.50 -6.46
CA GLU A 302 -25.36 -5.52 -7.28
C GLU A 302 -26.64 -6.07 -6.62
N GLN A 303 -26.62 -6.34 -5.30
CA GLN A 303 -27.82 -6.78 -4.58
C GLN A 303 -28.90 -5.70 -4.55
N LEU A 304 -28.53 -4.43 -4.34
CA LEU A 304 -29.47 -3.32 -4.36
C LEU A 304 -30.10 -3.16 -5.75
N LYS A 305 -29.29 -3.20 -6.81
CA LYS A 305 -29.72 -3.16 -8.21
C LYS A 305 -30.76 -4.25 -8.53
N GLN A 306 -30.54 -5.47 -8.08
CA GLN A 306 -31.51 -6.55 -8.23
C GLN A 306 -32.83 -6.26 -7.51
N LYS A 307 -32.80 -5.73 -6.29
CA LYS A 307 -34.01 -5.34 -5.54
C LYS A 307 -34.76 -4.20 -6.24
N ILE A 308 -34.05 -3.20 -6.76
CA ILE A 308 -34.62 -2.10 -7.55
C ILE A 308 -35.34 -2.64 -8.79
N CYS A 309 -34.72 -3.57 -9.53
CA CYS A 309 -35.31 -4.23 -10.69
C CYS A 309 -36.59 -5.01 -10.31
N GLN A 310 -36.61 -5.72 -9.19
CA GLN A 310 -37.80 -6.46 -8.73
C GLN A 310 -38.98 -5.55 -8.45
N VAL A 311 -38.75 -4.43 -7.74
CA VAL A 311 -39.84 -3.45 -7.46
C VAL A 311 -40.26 -2.73 -8.72
N GLY A 312 -39.30 -2.33 -9.58
CA GLY A 312 -39.56 -1.69 -10.87
C GLY A 312 -40.40 -2.58 -11.77
N ALA A 313 -40.06 -3.88 -11.87
CA ALA A 313 -40.88 -4.84 -12.65
C ALA A 313 -42.32 -4.94 -12.13
N GLY A 314 -42.48 -4.99 -10.79
CA GLY A 314 -43.82 -4.99 -10.18
C GLY A 314 -44.65 -3.72 -10.55
N LEU A 315 -44.01 -2.54 -10.56
CA LEU A 315 -44.67 -1.30 -11.00
C LEU A 315 -45.10 -1.31 -12.48
N LEU A 316 -44.28 -1.95 -13.32
CA LEU A 316 -44.55 -2.08 -14.75
C LEU A 316 -45.48 -3.24 -15.08
N GLY A 317 -45.83 -4.09 -14.08
CA GLY A 317 -46.66 -5.29 -14.31
C GLY A 317 -45.92 -6.38 -15.10
N LEU A 318 -44.57 -6.42 -15.01
CA LEU A 318 -43.69 -7.32 -15.75
C LEU A 318 -43.00 -8.32 -14.81
N ASP A 319 -42.48 -9.41 -15.40
CA ASP A 319 -41.55 -10.30 -14.69
C ASP A 319 -40.19 -9.61 -14.49
N ALA A 320 -39.52 -9.86 -13.37
CA ALA A 320 -38.23 -9.24 -13.08
C ALA A 320 -37.12 -9.59 -14.10
N ARG A 321 -37.29 -10.66 -14.87
CA ARG A 321 -36.38 -11.03 -15.96
C ARG A 321 -36.66 -10.28 -17.27
N ALA A 322 -37.81 -9.60 -17.38
CA ALA A 322 -38.22 -8.83 -18.56
C ALA A 322 -37.94 -7.33 -18.41
N VAL A 323 -37.12 -6.96 -17.43
CA VAL A 323 -36.78 -5.56 -17.22
C VAL A 323 -35.27 -5.37 -17.21
N VAL A 324 -34.84 -4.18 -17.56
CA VAL A 324 -33.43 -3.75 -17.59
C VAL A 324 -33.25 -2.55 -16.65
N PHE A 325 -32.20 -2.56 -15.87
CA PHE A 325 -31.75 -1.40 -15.10
C PHE A 325 -31.06 -0.42 -16.06
N ALA A 326 -31.52 0.81 -16.16
CA ALA A 326 -31.02 1.84 -17.07
C ALA A 326 -30.46 3.06 -16.32
N GLY A 327 -29.76 2.82 -15.21
CA GLY A 327 -29.11 3.85 -14.41
C GLY A 327 -30.06 4.70 -13.60
N ASP A 328 -30.93 5.49 -14.26
CA ASP A 328 -31.90 6.37 -13.62
C ASP A 328 -33.32 5.77 -13.53
N ALA A 329 -33.53 4.58 -14.07
CA ALA A 329 -34.84 3.92 -14.14
C ALA A 329 -34.73 2.41 -14.34
N VAL A 330 -35.86 1.73 -14.18
CA VAL A 330 -36.06 0.36 -14.65
C VAL A 330 -37.00 0.43 -15.87
N THR A 331 -36.61 -0.22 -16.96
CA THR A 331 -37.35 -0.20 -18.23
C THR A 331 -37.72 -1.63 -18.64
N SER A 332 -38.79 -1.79 -19.45
CA SER A 332 -39.00 -3.03 -20.20
C SER A 332 -37.88 -3.24 -21.22
N GLU A 333 -37.65 -4.47 -21.65
CA GLU A 333 -36.59 -4.80 -22.64
C GLU A 333 -36.77 -4.03 -23.96
N ASP A 334 -38.03 -3.78 -24.37
CA ASP A 334 -38.36 -2.99 -25.56
C ASP A 334 -38.32 -1.46 -25.35
N GLY A 335 -38.05 -1.02 -24.12
CA GLY A 335 -37.95 0.40 -23.75
C GLY A 335 -39.28 1.16 -23.72
N THR A 336 -40.45 0.49 -23.93
CA THR A 336 -41.74 1.14 -24.01
C THR A 336 -42.31 1.55 -22.66
N GLN A 337 -41.93 0.84 -21.60
CA GLN A 337 -42.38 1.11 -20.25
C GLN A 337 -41.16 1.52 -19.39
N ARG A 338 -41.36 2.47 -18.48
CA ARG A 338 -40.32 3.00 -17.62
C ARG A 338 -40.84 3.37 -16.24
N ALA A 339 -40.12 2.96 -15.19
CA ALA A 339 -40.32 3.39 -13.83
C ALA A 339 -39.05 4.09 -13.35
N THR A 340 -39.12 5.35 -12.93
CA THR A 340 -37.97 6.10 -12.41
C THR A 340 -37.55 5.59 -11.02
N LEU A 341 -36.32 5.85 -10.62
CA LEU A 341 -35.83 5.47 -9.30
C LEU A 341 -36.65 6.08 -8.17
N ALA A 342 -37.08 7.35 -8.31
CA ALA A 342 -37.96 8.00 -7.33
C ALA A 342 -39.32 7.31 -7.21
N GLN A 343 -39.94 6.91 -8.35
CA GLN A 343 -41.18 6.13 -8.33
C GLN A 343 -40.99 4.76 -7.65
N ILE A 344 -39.89 4.09 -7.94
CA ILE A 344 -39.55 2.79 -7.36
C ILE A 344 -39.32 2.92 -5.85
N ALA A 345 -38.58 3.93 -5.40
CA ALA A 345 -38.35 4.21 -4.00
C ALA A 345 -39.65 4.53 -3.25
N ALA A 346 -40.48 5.40 -3.79
CA ALA A 346 -41.78 5.73 -3.21
C ALA A 346 -42.71 4.52 -3.13
N ALA A 347 -42.79 3.69 -4.17
CA ALA A 347 -43.61 2.47 -4.19
C ALA A 347 -43.12 1.43 -3.17
N SER A 348 -41.82 1.30 -3.00
CA SER A 348 -41.26 0.43 -2.00
C SER A 348 -41.64 0.83 -0.58
N GLN A 349 -41.51 2.11 -0.24
CA GLN A 349 -41.81 2.63 1.09
C GLN A 349 -43.30 2.64 1.41
N CYS A 350 -44.17 3.11 0.49
CA CYS A 350 -45.60 3.32 0.70
C CYS A 350 -46.46 2.13 0.28
N GLY A 351 -45.98 1.26 -0.59
CA GLY A 351 -46.76 0.13 -1.13
C GLY A 351 -46.41 -1.20 -0.47
N SER A 352 -45.15 -1.61 -0.48
CA SER A 352 -44.66 -2.89 0.05
C SER A 352 -44.16 -2.81 1.50
N ASN A 353 -44.08 -1.62 2.07
CA ASN A 353 -43.47 -1.36 3.39
C ASN A 353 -42.03 -1.94 3.53
N THR A 354 -41.29 -1.90 2.43
CA THR A 354 -39.95 -2.49 2.38
C THR A 354 -38.93 -1.42 1.98
N ALA A 355 -37.97 -1.15 2.82
CA ALA A 355 -36.86 -0.29 2.45
C ALA A 355 -35.98 -0.97 1.38
N LEU A 356 -35.65 -0.24 0.32
CA LEU A 356 -34.69 -0.71 -0.70
C LEU A 356 -33.28 -0.45 -0.22
N GLU A 357 -32.77 -1.42 0.50
CA GLU A 357 -31.43 -1.44 1.08
C GLU A 357 -30.77 -2.80 0.88
N ALA A 358 -29.47 -2.81 0.68
CA ALA A 358 -28.65 -4.00 0.73
C ALA A 358 -27.53 -3.80 1.79
N VAL A 359 -27.18 -4.87 2.47
CA VAL A 359 -26.06 -4.90 3.43
C VAL A 359 -25.23 -6.14 3.13
N VAL A 360 -23.95 -5.94 2.91
CA VAL A 360 -22.99 -7.02 2.57
C VAL A 360 -21.76 -6.91 3.45
N THR A 361 -21.31 -8.07 3.90
CA THR A 361 -20.02 -8.26 4.56
C THR A 361 -19.17 -9.19 3.69
N HIS A 362 -17.95 -8.80 3.40
CA HIS A 362 -17.00 -9.57 2.58
C HIS A 362 -15.69 -9.80 3.33
N SER A 363 -15.15 -11.00 3.18
CA SER A 363 -13.79 -11.39 3.61
C SER A 363 -13.16 -12.20 2.48
N SER A 364 -11.88 -11.99 2.20
CA SER A 364 -11.22 -12.68 1.11
C SER A 364 -10.51 -13.95 1.56
N GLU A 365 -10.59 -15.00 0.74
CA GLU A 365 -9.87 -16.27 0.95
C GLU A 365 -8.42 -16.23 0.47
N ILE A 366 -8.06 -15.23 -0.33
CA ILE A 366 -6.70 -15.02 -0.84
C ILE A 366 -6.26 -13.58 -0.63
N SER A 367 -4.95 -13.35 -0.70
CA SER A 367 -4.35 -12.01 -0.64
C SER A 367 -3.49 -11.79 -1.88
N PRO A 368 -4.08 -11.42 -3.04
CA PRO A 368 -3.33 -11.27 -4.27
C PRO A 368 -2.30 -10.14 -4.14
N PRO A 369 -1.03 -10.39 -4.50
CA PRO A 369 0.00 -9.39 -4.32
C PRO A 369 -0.08 -8.29 -5.37
N PRO A 370 -0.06 -7.00 -4.97
CA PRO A 370 0.37 -5.92 -5.82
C PRO A 370 1.89 -5.99 -5.98
N PHE A 371 2.39 -5.55 -7.14
CA PHE A 371 3.82 -5.50 -7.45
C PHE A 371 4.25 -4.09 -7.80
N MET A 372 5.53 -3.80 -7.62
CA MET A 372 6.14 -2.55 -8.05
C MET A 372 7.59 -2.78 -8.44
N VAL A 373 8.02 -2.11 -9.48
CA VAL A 373 9.42 -1.91 -9.81
C VAL A 373 9.72 -0.42 -9.71
N GLY A 374 10.88 -0.07 -9.19
CA GLY A 374 11.34 1.31 -9.09
C GLY A 374 12.81 1.43 -9.46
N ALA A 375 13.16 2.52 -10.13
CA ALA A 375 14.54 2.89 -10.39
C ALA A 375 14.80 4.35 -10.01
N ALA A 376 15.94 4.58 -9.36
CA ALA A 376 16.41 5.89 -8.95
C ALA A 376 17.59 6.33 -9.82
N GLU A 377 17.56 7.56 -10.32
CA GLU A 377 18.73 8.28 -10.81
C GLU A 377 19.17 9.25 -9.70
N VAL A 378 20.37 9.01 -9.16
CA VAL A 378 20.92 9.76 -8.02
C VAL A 378 22.14 10.54 -8.50
N GLU A 379 22.15 11.86 -8.24
CA GLU A 379 23.36 12.68 -8.38
C GLU A 379 24.12 12.66 -7.05
N VAL A 380 25.39 12.33 -7.12
CA VAL A 380 26.28 12.24 -5.97
C VAL A 380 27.46 13.20 -6.20
N ASP A 381 27.68 14.07 -5.23
CA ASP A 381 28.89 14.87 -5.13
C ASP A 381 29.92 14.07 -4.29
N LEU A 382 30.97 13.59 -4.94
CA LEU A 382 31.95 12.71 -4.31
C LEU A 382 32.84 13.41 -3.28
N GLU A 383 32.93 14.74 -3.33
CA GLU A 383 33.71 15.52 -2.37
C GLU A 383 32.93 15.78 -1.08
N THR A 384 31.66 16.16 -1.20
CA THR A 384 30.82 16.54 -0.06
C THR A 384 29.97 15.39 0.47
N GLY A 385 29.84 14.31 -0.31
CA GLY A 385 28.93 13.20 -0.04
C GLY A 385 27.44 13.53 -0.20
N GLU A 386 27.11 14.69 -0.80
CA GLU A 386 25.72 15.02 -1.06
C GLU A 386 25.13 14.09 -2.12
N ALA A 387 24.03 13.41 -1.78
CA ALA A 387 23.29 12.55 -2.68
C ALA A 387 21.86 13.08 -2.84
N GLN A 388 21.44 13.29 -4.07
CA GLN A 388 20.11 13.76 -4.40
C GLN A 388 19.45 12.85 -5.44
N VAL A 389 18.25 12.36 -5.15
CA VAL A 389 17.43 11.66 -6.14
C VAL A 389 16.86 12.69 -7.09
N ILE A 390 17.40 12.75 -8.32
CA ILE A 390 16.99 13.72 -9.35
C ILE A 390 15.83 13.21 -10.19
N ARG A 391 15.68 11.90 -10.30
CA ARG A 391 14.58 11.24 -10.98
C ARG A 391 14.28 9.88 -10.34
N TYR A 392 13.02 9.59 -10.20
CA TYR A 392 12.53 8.28 -9.77
C TYR A 392 11.45 7.80 -10.74
N GLU A 393 11.66 6.65 -11.36
CA GLU A 393 10.68 5.98 -12.21
C GLU A 393 10.09 4.79 -11.48
N ALA A 394 8.77 4.67 -11.54
CA ALA A 394 8.05 3.57 -10.93
C ALA A 394 6.98 3.01 -11.86
N ALA A 395 6.87 1.70 -11.92
CA ALA A 395 5.74 1.01 -12.50
C ALA A 395 5.07 0.14 -11.44
N VAL A 396 3.76 0.26 -11.34
CA VAL A 396 2.96 -0.38 -10.29
C VAL A 396 1.88 -1.25 -10.91
N ASP A 397 1.82 -2.49 -10.50
CA ASP A 397 0.70 -3.40 -10.71
C ASP A 397 -0.17 -3.43 -9.45
N CYS A 398 -1.24 -2.67 -9.45
CA CYS A 398 -2.31 -2.72 -8.44
C CYS A 398 -3.62 -3.29 -9.02
N GLY A 399 -3.52 -4.20 -9.99
CA GLY A 399 -4.66 -4.63 -10.78
C GLY A 399 -5.20 -3.50 -11.65
N THR A 400 -6.50 -3.37 -11.72
CA THR A 400 -7.15 -2.20 -12.35
C THR A 400 -7.23 -1.05 -11.34
N PRO A 401 -6.55 0.08 -11.55
CA PRO A 401 -6.68 1.22 -10.63
C PRO A 401 -8.07 1.85 -10.74
N VAL A 402 -8.87 1.79 -9.66
CA VAL A 402 -10.22 2.37 -9.61
C VAL A 402 -10.20 3.87 -9.89
N ASN A 403 -9.20 4.57 -9.35
CA ASN A 403 -8.95 5.99 -9.62
C ASN A 403 -7.45 6.20 -9.86
N PRO A 404 -6.99 6.29 -11.12
CA PRO A 404 -5.57 6.43 -11.43
C PRO A 404 -4.89 7.65 -10.81
N ASN A 405 -5.61 8.76 -10.64
CA ASN A 405 -5.05 9.97 -10.02
C ASN A 405 -4.81 9.78 -8.53
N LEU A 406 -5.76 9.22 -7.79
CA LEU A 406 -5.61 8.93 -6.37
C LEU A 406 -4.56 7.83 -6.14
N ALA A 407 -4.52 6.81 -6.99
CA ALA A 407 -3.50 5.76 -6.96
C ALA A 407 -2.09 6.34 -7.17
N ARG A 408 -1.92 7.26 -8.13
CA ARG A 408 -0.64 7.95 -8.39
C ARG A 408 -0.17 8.76 -7.18
N VAL A 409 -1.05 9.53 -6.56
CA VAL A 409 -0.73 10.29 -5.34
C VAL A 409 -0.26 9.39 -4.20
N GLN A 410 -0.88 8.20 -4.05
CA GLN A 410 -0.43 7.21 -3.07
C GLN A 410 0.97 6.66 -3.41
N ALA A 411 1.26 6.42 -4.69
CA ALA A 411 2.56 5.96 -5.14
C ALA A 411 3.65 7.01 -4.93
N GLU A 412 3.43 8.24 -5.39
CA GLU A 412 4.38 9.36 -5.21
C GLU A 412 4.68 9.60 -3.73
N GLY A 413 3.64 9.59 -2.87
CA GLY A 413 3.80 9.77 -1.43
C GLY A 413 4.57 8.63 -0.75
N GLY A 414 4.37 7.36 -1.19
CA GLY A 414 5.12 6.23 -0.66
C GLY A 414 6.58 6.21 -1.11
N ILE A 415 6.83 6.54 -2.38
CA ILE A 415 8.18 6.69 -2.94
C ILE A 415 8.96 7.75 -2.14
N LEU A 416 8.36 8.92 -1.88
CA LEU A 416 8.99 9.96 -1.10
C LEU A 416 9.37 9.51 0.32
N GLN A 417 8.47 8.78 1.00
CA GLN A 417 8.78 8.21 2.31
C GLN A 417 9.96 7.23 2.24
N GLY A 418 10.03 6.36 1.21
CA GLY A 418 11.14 5.45 1.01
C GLY A 418 12.47 6.17 0.73
N ILE A 419 12.46 7.25 -0.05
CA ILE A 419 13.64 8.08 -0.29
C ILE A 419 14.11 8.74 1.03
N GLY A 420 13.17 9.25 1.84
CA GLY A 420 13.48 9.79 3.16
C GLY A 420 14.16 8.79 4.08
N MET A 421 13.65 7.56 4.12
CA MET A 421 14.27 6.47 4.88
C MET A 421 15.67 6.09 4.36
N ALA A 422 15.90 6.20 3.05
CA ALA A 422 17.20 5.89 2.47
C ALA A 422 18.28 6.93 2.77
N LEU A 423 17.92 8.21 2.91
CA LEU A 423 18.88 9.32 2.89
C LEU A 423 18.84 10.26 4.11
N THR A 424 17.68 10.45 4.77
CA THR A 424 17.51 11.59 5.68
C THR A 424 16.83 11.27 7.00
N GLU A 425 15.89 10.31 7.02
CA GLU A 425 15.10 10.03 8.22
C GLU A 425 15.81 9.00 9.11
N ASN A 426 16.11 9.40 10.33
CA ASN A 426 16.76 8.55 11.34
C ASN A 426 16.09 8.77 12.70
N VAL A 427 16.12 7.73 13.54
CA VAL A 427 15.78 7.81 14.97
C VAL A 427 16.88 7.11 15.75
N THR A 428 17.63 7.88 16.50
CA THR A 428 18.67 7.38 17.40
C THR A 428 18.25 7.50 18.86
N TYR A 429 18.86 6.74 19.73
CA TYR A 429 18.51 6.70 21.14
C TYR A 429 19.73 7.02 22.00
N ASP A 430 19.52 7.70 23.12
CA ASP A 430 20.54 7.84 24.16
C ASP A 430 20.68 6.56 25.00
N ASP A 431 21.63 6.56 25.93
CA ASP A 431 21.89 5.42 26.83
C ASP A 431 20.68 5.05 27.72
N ARG A 432 19.67 5.92 27.80
CA ARG A 432 18.44 5.70 28.57
C ARG A 432 17.28 5.23 27.68
N GLY A 433 17.50 5.10 26.37
CA GLY A 433 16.49 4.74 25.39
C GLY A 433 15.55 5.89 24.99
N MET A 434 15.96 7.16 25.19
CA MET A 434 15.19 8.32 24.76
C MET A 434 15.57 8.70 23.33
N PRO A 435 14.56 8.92 22.43
CA PRO A 435 14.83 9.32 21.05
C PRO A 435 15.47 10.72 20.99
N GLN A 436 16.53 10.82 20.19
CA GLN A 436 17.26 12.09 20.01
C GLN A 436 16.60 12.99 19.00
N GLU A 437 16.03 12.44 17.91
CA GLU A 437 15.31 13.17 16.87
C GLU A 437 13.85 13.40 17.28
N ASN A 438 13.64 14.24 18.30
CA ASN A 438 12.34 14.46 18.94
C ASN A 438 11.64 15.75 18.49
N SER A 439 12.13 16.37 17.43
CA SER A 439 11.50 17.52 16.76
C SER A 439 11.76 17.48 15.25
N LEU A 440 10.99 18.25 14.48
CA LEU A 440 11.23 18.37 13.02
C LEU A 440 12.51 19.15 12.67
N MET A 441 13.23 19.69 13.67
CA MET A 441 14.55 20.25 13.46
C MET A 441 15.62 19.16 13.38
N GLN A 442 15.46 18.05 14.08
CA GLN A 442 16.37 16.90 14.05
C GLN A 442 15.88 15.83 13.08
N TYR A 443 14.60 15.46 13.12
CA TYR A 443 14.01 14.47 12.22
C TYR A 443 13.73 15.10 10.85
N LYS A 444 14.47 14.67 9.83
CA LYS A 444 14.50 15.30 8.50
C LYS A 444 13.60 14.57 7.51
N ILE A 445 12.34 14.98 7.45
CA ILE A 445 11.42 14.54 6.40
C ILE A 445 11.77 15.30 5.10
N PRO A 446 11.93 14.62 3.95
CA PRO A 446 12.21 15.29 2.68
C PRO A 446 11.10 16.27 2.30
N ALA A 447 11.49 17.46 1.89
CA ALA A 447 10.61 18.48 1.35
C ALA A 447 10.57 18.40 -0.19
N ARG A 448 9.68 19.17 -0.82
CA ARG A 448 9.52 19.16 -2.29
C ARG A 448 10.82 19.49 -3.05
N ASN A 449 11.69 20.31 -2.45
CA ASN A 449 12.95 20.73 -3.07
C ASN A 449 14.09 19.72 -2.90
N ASP A 450 13.93 18.72 -2.02
CA ASP A 450 14.98 17.74 -1.72
C ASP A 450 15.01 16.60 -2.73
N ILE A 451 13.96 16.48 -3.55
CA ILE A 451 13.85 15.47 -4.59
C ILE A 451 13.53 16.09 -5.96
N GLY A 452 13.96 15.40 -6.99
CA GLY A 452 13.63 15.72 -8.38
C GLY A 452 12.24 15.25 -8.80
N HIS A 453 12.15 14.70 -10.00
CA HIS A 453 10.89 14.25 -10.57
C HIS A 453 10.58 12.79 -10.18
N ILE A 454 9.36 12.55 -9.68
CA ILE A 454 8.81 11.21 -9.51
C ILE A 454 7.80 10.97 -10.64
N HIS A 455 7.98 9.91 -11.41
CA HIS A 455 7.06 9.49 -12.45
C HIS A 455 6.52 8.08 -12.15
N VAL A 456 5.22 7.91 -12.26
CA VAL A 456 4.53 6.66 -11.94
C VAL A 456 3.67 6.24 -13.12
N VAL A 457 3.84 5.01 -13.59
CA VAL A 457 2.96 4.36 -14.55
C VAL A 457 2.28 3.15 -13.91
N PHE A 458 1.14 2.77 -14.44
CA PHE A 458 0.40 1.58 -14.01
C PHE A 458 0.43 0.54 -15.11
N GLU A 459 0.94 -0.64 -14.79
CA GLU A 459 0.88 -1.83 -15.63
C GLU A 459 -0.24 -2.72 -15.10
N SER A 460 -1.40 -2.64 -15.74
CA SER A 460 -2.60 -3.31 -15.25
C SER A 460 -2.54 -4.82 -15.46
N SER A 461 -2.80 -5.57 -14.39
CA SER A 461 -3.30 -6.94 -14.42
C SER A 461 -4.78 -6.92 -13.98
N TYR A 462 -5.53 -7.98 -14.24
CA TYR A 462 -6.93 -8.07 -13.82
C TYR A 462 -7.06 -9.11 -12.71
N GLU A 463 -7.37 -8.65 -11.50
CA GLU A 463 -7.59 -9.55 -10.35
C GLU A 463 -9.07 -9.89 -10.20
N GLY A 464 -9.47 -11.08 -10.63
CA GLY A 464 -10.88 -11.47 -10.64
C GLY A 464 -11.57 -11.51 -9.26
N THR A 465 -10.80 -11.59 -8.18
CA THR A 465 -11.35 -11.60 -6.81
C THR A 465 -11.54 -10.20 -6.22
N GLY A 466 -10.92 -9.18 -6.83
CA GLY A 466 -11.09 -7.79 -6.43
C GLY A 466 -12.23 -7.06 -7.14
N PRO A 467 -12.64 -5.87 -6.67
CA PRO A 467 -13.66 -5.07 -7.34
C PRO A 467 -13.12 -4.57 -8.68
N PHE A 468 -13.81 -4.86 -9.78
CA PHE A 468 -13.41 -4.48 -11.15
C PHE A 468 -11.94 -4.81 -11.49
N GLY A 469 -11.39 -5.86 -10.90
CA GLY A 469 -10.01 -6.29 -11.15
C GLY A 469 -8.94 -5.57 -10.34
N ALA A 470 -9.31 -4.79 -9.33
CA ALA A 470 -8.37 -4.04 -8.48
C ALA A 470 -7.68 -4.93 -7.43
N LYS A 471 -6.43 -4.58 -7.14
CA LYS A 471 -5.65 -5.02 -5.97
C LYS A 471 -5.36 -3.83 -5.06
N SER A 472 -4.61 -4.03 -3.99
CA SER A 472 -4.14 -2.95 -3.13
C SER A 472 -3.00 -2.15 -3.76
N ILE A 473 -2.73 -0.94 -3.21
CA ILE A 473 -1.57 -0.12 -3.60
C ILE A 473 -0.89 0.49 -2.37
N GLY A 474 -1.57 0.54 -1.23
CA GLY A 474 -1.21 1.39 -0.10
C GLY A 474 0.21 1.24 0.42
N GLU A 475 0.78 0.03 0.43
CA GLU A 475 2.07 -0.27 1.07
C GLU A 475 3.19 -0.64 0.11
N VAL A 476 2.89 -1.26 -1.05
CA VAL A 476 3.93 -1.70 -1.99
C VAL A 476 4.84 -0.55 -2.44
N VAL A 477 4.29 0.64 -2.50
CA VAL A 477 4.91 1.85 -3.06
C VAL A 477 6.03 2.49 -2.21
N ILE A 478 6.23 2.05 -0.97
CA ILE A 478 7.35 2.51 -0.11
C ILE A 478 8.58 1.60 -0.22
N ASN A 479 8.46 0.43 -0.80
CA ASN A 479 9.43 -0.65 -0.63
C ASN A 479 10.62 -0.57 -1.60
N THR A 480 10.42 -0.06 -2.82
CA THR A 480 11.46 -0.06 -3.86
C THR A 480 12.51 1.06 -3.74
N PRO A 481 12.25 2.23 -3.12
CA PRO A 481 13.24 3.29 -3.08
C PRO A 481 14.54 2.96 -2.33
N LEU A 482 14.43 2.20 -1.22
CA LEU A 482 15.59 1.89 -0.40
C LEU A 482 16.67 1.12 -1.19
N PRO A 483 16.38 -0.04 -1.80
CA PRO A 483 17.36 -0.76 -2.59
C PRO A 483 17.77 -0.01 -3.87
N ALA A 484 16.87 0.72 -4.53
CA ALA A 484 17.19 1.45 -5.74
C ALA A 484 18.16 2.61 -5.49
N VAL A 485 17.96 3.39 -4.42
CA VAL A 485 18.86 4.49 -4.03
C VAL A 485 20.21 3.96 -3.55
N ALA A 486 20.20 2.90 -2.72
CA ALA A 486 21.45 2.30 -2.23
C ALA A 486 22.30 1.72 -3.36
N ASP A 487 21.69 1.11 -4.37
CA ASP A 487 22.39 0.58 -5.54
C ASP A 487 22.94 1.69 -6.43
N ALA A 488 22.18 2.77 -6.66
CA ALA A 488 22.69 3.95 -7.37
C ALA A 488 23.89 4.58 -6.66
N ILE A 489 23.86 4.70 -5.34
CA ILE A 489 25.00 5.21 -4.56
C ILE A 489 26.19 4.26 -4.66
N TYR A 490 25.96 2.95 -4.66
CA TYR A 490 27.03 1.97 -4.89
C TYR A 490 27.72 2.20 -6.24
N HIS A 491 26.94 2.36 -7.32
CA HIS A 491 27.52 2.63 -8.65
C HIS A 491 28.29 3.95 -8.72
N ALA A 492 27.86 4.95 -7.94
CA ALA A 492 28.57 6.23 -7.83
C ALA A 492 29.89 6.14 -7.05
N THR A 493 29.95 5.32 -6.02
CA THR A 493 31.06 5.31 -5.02
C THR A 493 31.91 4.03 -5.04
N HIS A 494 31.43 2.98 -5.70
CA HIS A 494 31.96 1.61 -5.64
C HIS A 494 32.01 1.01 -4.24
N LYS A 495 31.24 1.58 -3.28
CA LYS A 495 31.12 1.08 -1.91
C LYS A 495 29.66 0.76 -1.59
N ARG A 496 29.39 -0.44 -1.08
CA ARG A 496 28.06 -0.83 -0.64
C ARG A 496 27.81 -0.35 0.79
N PHE A 497 26.59 0.13 1.00
CA PHE A 497 26.09 0.57 2.30
C PHE A 497 24.98 -0.36 2.74
N TYR A 498 25.09 -0.88 3.96
CA TYR A 498 24.18 -1.86 4.54
C TYR A 498 23.35 -1.28 5.69
N GLU A 499 23.60 -0.03 6.06
CA GLU A 499 22.86 0.71 7.09
C GLU A 499 22.14 1.90 6.48
N LEU A 500 20.94 2.15 6.97
CA LEU A 500 20.12 3.28 6.55
C LEU A 500 19.83 4.23 7.73
N PRO A 501 19.72 5.54 7.49
CA PRO A 501 19.96 6.21 6.22
C PRO A 501 21.42 6.24 5.80
N ILE A 502 21.71 6.26 4.50
CA ILE A 502 23.07 6.46 3.97
C ILE A 502 23.43 7.93 4.14
N THR A 503 24.38 8.22 5.02
CA THR A 503 24.72 9.61 5.37
C THR A 503 25.73 10.24 4.40
N ARG A 504 25.71 11.57 4.31
CA ARG A 504 26.70 12.32 3.52
C ARG A 504 28.14 12.00 3.92
N GLU A 505 28.40 11.85 5.22
CA GLU A 505 29.72 11.50 5.74
C GLU A 505 30.18 10.12 5.22
N GLN A 506 29.29 9.11 5.26
CA GLN A 506 29.62 7.78 4.76
C GLN A 506 29.95 7.82 3.26
N ILE A 507 29.21 8.62 2.46
CA ILE A 507 29.45 8.76 1.02
C ILE A 507 30.77 9.49 0.75
N ALA A 508 31.02 10.62 1.39
CA ALA A 508 32.28 11.37 1.23
C ALA A 508 33.51 10.54 1.59
N LEU A 509 33.43 9.75 2.66
CA LEU A 509 34.53 8.86 3.05
C LEU A 509 34.71 7.63 2.12
N ALA A 510 33.69 7.32 1.33
CA ALA A 510 33.78 6.23 0.33
C ALA A 510 34.52 6.65 -0.95
N GLY A 511 34.51 7.95 -1.28
CA GLY A 511 35.17 8.52 -2.44
C GLY A 511 36.68 8.80 -2.27
N GLN A 512 37.19 8.60 -1.04
CA GLN A 512 38.63 8.73 -0.72
C GLN A 512 39.34 7.38 -0.79
#